data_61a9a5da585d0caf1cb9d46353486d3f
#
_entry.id   61a9a5da585d0caf1cb9d46353486d3f
#
_cell.length_a   1.000
_cell.length_b   1.000
_cell.length_c   1.000
_cell.angle_alpha   90.00
_cell.angle_beta   90.00
_cell.angle_gamma   90.00
#
_symmetry.space_group_name_H-M   'P 1'
#
loop_
_entity.id
_entity.type
_entity.pdbx_description
1 polymer ?
#
loop_
_entity_poly.entity_id
_entity_poly.type
_entity_poly.pdbx_seq_one_letter_code
_entity_poly.pdbx_strand_id
1 'polypeptide(L)'
;MRFENAVDHEGEVLESYATKKRDKKAALKFMKKAMRRYGSPNEIVTDKLRSYGAAAKELGCTEKQVTKRWANNRAENSHLPFRRRERAMLRFRRMDSLQKFASIHASFHNLFNSQRSLSTRGTFKLNRDAALIGWRSLVTSWKYASYEH
;
A
#
# COMPACT_ATOMS: atom_id res chain seq x y z
N MET A 1 -2.80 15.48 -7.02
CA MET A 1 -2.91 14.02 -7.09
C MET A 1 -3.11 13.45 -5.69
N ARG A 2 -3.82 12.37 -5.54
CA ARG A 2 -4.11 11.68 -4.28
C ARG A 2 -3.58 10.27 -4.34
N PHE A 3 -3.24 9.72 -3.19
CA PHE A 3 -2.66 8.40 -3.04
C PHE A 3 -3.41 7.66 -1.94
N GLU A 4 -3.79 6.42 -2.21
CA GLU A 4 -4.54 5.52 -1.34
C GLU A 4 -3.76 4.22 -1.19
N ASN A 5 -3.68 3.69 0.03
CA ASN A 5 -3.10 2.38 0.32
C ASN A 5 -4.15 1.49 1.00
N ALA A 6 -4.19 0.23 0.60
CA ALA A 6 -4.74 -0.83 1.43
C ALA A 6 -3.59 -1.53 2.15
N VAL A 7 -3.75 -1.76 3.43
CA VAL A 7 -2.80 -2.51 4.26
C VAL A 7 -3.55 -3.62 4.99
N ASP A 8 -2.88 -4.72 5.24
CA ASP A 8 -3.42 -5.82 6.01
C ASP A 8 -3.26 -5.61 7.52
N HIS A 9 -3.62 -6.64 8.29
CA HIS A 9 -3.50 -6.62 9.76
C HIS A 9 -2.04 -6.65 10.25
N GLU A 10 -1.09 -7.03 9.42
CA GLU A 10 0.35 -7.02 9.72
C GLU A 10 1.02 -5.70 9.30
N GLY A 11 0.30 -4.84 8.56
CA GLY A 11 0.79 -3.55 8.09
C GLY A 11 1.49 -3.62 6.73
N GLU A 12 1.40 -4.77 6.03
CA GLU A 12 1.87 -4.89 4.66
C GLU A 12 0.97 -4.13 3.70
N VAL A 13 1.59 -3.45 2.73
CA VAL A 13 0.87 -2.72 1.70
C VAL A 13 0.40 -3.71 0.64
N LEU A 14 -0.90 -3.99 0.64
CA LEU A 14 -1.55 -4.88 -0.31
C LEU A 14 -1.73 -4.22 -1.68
N GLU A 15 -2.22 -2.99 -1.69
CA GLU A 15 -2.51 -2.26 -2.93
C GLU A 15 -2.25 -0.77 -2.75
N SER A 16 -1.71 -0.15 -3.79
CA SER A 16 -1.44 1.29 -3.85
C SER A 16 -2.08 1.88 -5.09
N TYR A 17 -2.86 2.94 -4.93
CA TYR A 17 -3.60 3.54 -6.03
C TYR A 17 -3.50 5.06 -6.03
N ALA A 18 -3.05 5.60 -7.17
CA ALA A 18 -2.99 7.03 -7.40
C ALA A 18 -4.25 7.52 -8.13
N THR A 19 -4.87 8.60 -7.64
CA THR A 19 -6.07 9.19 -8.23
C THR A 19 -5.94 10.70 -8.37
N LYS A 20 -6.71 11.27 -9.30
CA LYS A 20 -6.83 12.73 -9.41
C LYS A 20 -7.73 13.31 -8.31
N LYS A 21 -8.83 12.62 -8.01
CA LYS A 21 -9.85 13.04 -7.04
C LYS A 21 -10.19 11.91 -6.09
N ARG A 22 -10.58 12.24 -4.87
CA ARG A 22 -11.20 11.33 -3.90
C ARG A 22 -12.71 11.40 -4.08
N ASP A 23 -13.24 10.58 -4.95
CA ASP A 23 -14.68 10.44 -5.16
C ASP A 23 -15.12 8.98 -4.98
N LYS A 24 -16.44 8.77 -4.99
CA LYS A 24 -17.03 7.43 -4.86
C LYS A 24 -16.51 6.46 -5.93
N LYS A 25 -16.32 6.93 -7.19
CA LYS A 25 -15.85 6.09 -8.31
C LYS A 25 -14.42 5.60 -8.08
N ALA A 26 -13.54 6.48 -7.60
CA ALA A 26 -12.16 6.13 -7.26
C ALA A 26 -12.10 5.12 -6.10
N ALA A 27 -12.85 5.38 -5.01
CA ALA A 27 -12.96 4.49 -3.87
C ALA A 27 -13.50 3.10 -4.28
N LEU A 28 -14.55 3.07 -5.08
CA LEU A 28 -15.15 1.83 -5.59
C LEU A 28 -14.16 1.02 -6.44
N LYS A 29 -13.47 1.68 -7.37
CA LYS A 29 -12.46 1.03 -8.22
C LYS A 29 -11.31 0.46 -7.38
N PHE A 30 -10.85 1.20 -6.39
CA PHE A 30 -9.81 0.77 -5.48
C PHE A 30 -10.24 -0.45 -4.65
N MET A 31 -11.41 -0.40 -4.01
CA MET A 31 -11.95 -1.51 -3.22
C MET A 31 -12.20 -2.75 -4.07
N LYS A 32 -12.81 -2.62 -5.26
CA LYS A 32 -13.00 -3.73 -6.19
C LYS A 32 -11.69 -4.38 -6.60
N LYS A 33 -10.66 -3.58 -6.87
CA LYS A 33 -9.33 -4.09 -7.24
C LYS A 33 -8.70 -4.87 -6.10
N ALA A 34 -8.72 -4.33 -4.88
CA ALA A 34 -8.19 -5.00 -3.70
C ALA A 34 -8.94 -6.32 -3.41
N MET A 35 -10.27 -6.29 -3.40
CA MET A 35 -11.08 -7.48 -3.14
C MET A 35 -10.94 -8.56 -4.23
N ARG A 36 -10.77 -8.18 -5.48
CA ARG A 36 -10.55 -9.15 -6.59
C ARG A 36 -9.22 -9.89 -6.40
N ARG A 37 -8.21 -9.21 -5.90
CA ARG A 37 -6.86 -9.75 -5.76
C ARG A 37 -6.66 -10.54 -4.47
N TYR A 38 -7.24 -10.08 -3.37
CA TYR A 38 -6.98 -10.60 -2.02
C TYR A 38 -8.21 -11.24 -1.37
N GLY A 39 -9.34 -11.26 -2.07
CA GLY A 39 -10.60 -11.76 -1.54
C GLY A 39 -11.38 -10.72 -0.71
N SER A 40 -12.55 -11.10 -0.23
CA SER A 40 -13.39 -10.25 0.61
C SER A 40 -12.89 -10.30 2.06
N PRO A 41 -12.50 -9.18 2.66
CA PRO A 41 -12.03 -9.14 4.04
C PRO A 41 -13.20 -9.32 5.02
N ASN A 42 -12.88 -9.71 6.25
CA ASN A 42 -13.84 -9.75 7.35
C ASN A 42 -14.20 -8.34 7.82
N GLU A 43 -13.19 -7.45 7.90
CA GLU A 43 -13.35 -6.06 8.29
C GLU A 43 -12.62 -5.13 7.32
N ILE A 44 -13.21 -3.97 7.04
CA ILE A 44 -12.63 -2.92 6.22
C ILE A 44 -12.51 -1.66 7.07
N VAL A 45 -11.31 -1.36 7.51
CA VAL A 45 -11.03 -0.14 8.27
C VAL A 45 -10.81 1.02 7.31
N THR A 46 -11.60 2.08 7.44
CA THR A 46 -11.47 3.29 6.62
C THR A 46 -11.45 4.54 7.51
N ASP A 47 -10.95 5.63 6.94
CA ASP A 47 -11.26 6.95 7.49
C ASP A 47 -12.76 7.27 7.30
N LYS A 48 -13.22 8.35 7.93
CA LYS A 48 -14.63 8.78 7.85
C LYS A 48 -15.00 9.45 6.52
N LEU A 49 -14.25 9.22 5.45
CA LEU A 49 -14.54 9.80 4.14
C LEU A 49 -15.83 9.23 3.56
N ARG A 50 -16.73 10.11 3.16
CA ARG A 50 -18.05 9.74 2.58
C ARG A 50 -17.92 8.88 1.31
N SER A 51 -16.82 9.02 0.57
CA SER A 51 -16.54 8.23 -0.65
C SER A 51 -16.41 6.73 -0.36
N TYR A 52 -15.77 6.36 0.75
CA TYR A 52 -15.63 4.95 1.16
C TYR A 52 -16.94 4.36 1.67
N GLY A 53 -17.72 5.12 2.46
CA GLY A 53 -19.05 4.70 2.88
C GLY A 53 -20.00 4.45 1.72
N ALA A 54 -20.01 5.36 0.74
CA ALA A 54 -20.81 5.20 -0.48
C ALA A 54 -20.34 4.03 -1.36
N ALA A 55 -19.03 3.76 -1.42
CA ALA A 55 -18.47 2.62 -2.14
C ALA A 55 -18.80 1.29 -1.43
N ALA A 56 -18.68 1.23 -0.10
CA ALA A 56 -19.03 0.06 0.70
C ALA A 56 -20.51 -0.31 0.56
N LYS A 57 -21.40 0.68 0.53
CA LYS A 57 -22.84 0.48 0.28
C LYS A 57 -23.10 -0.15 -1.09
N GLU A 58 -22.43 0.32 -2.13
CA GLU A 58 -22.57 -0.21 -3.49
C GLU A 58 -22.00 -1.63 -3.63
N LEU A 59 -20.99 -1.97 -2.84
CA LEU A 59 -20.39 -3.31 -2.80
C LEU A 59 -21.15 -4.28 -1.88
N GLY A 60 -22.16 -3.82 -1.16
CA GLY A 60 -22.89 -4.64 -0.19
C GLY A 60 -22.05 -5.07 1.03
N CYS A 61 -21.02 -4.29 1.38
CA CYS A 61 -20.10 -4.60 2.47
C CYS A 61 -20.08 -3.53 3.59
N THR A 62 -21.17 -2.79 3.74
CA THR A 62 -21.31 -1.71 4.75
C THR A 62 -21.12 -2.26 6.17
N GLU A 63 -21.60 -3.46 6.45
CA GLU A 63 -21.49 -4.11 7.76
C GLU A 63 -20.05 -4.42 8.16
N LYS A 64 -19.18 -4.60 7.16
CA LYS A 64 -17.75 -4.85 7.36
C LYS A 64 -16.95 -3.57 7.57
N GLN A 65 -17.55 -2.41 7.36
CA GLN A 65 -16.84 -1.13 7.46
C GLN A 65 -16.69 -0.69 8.92
N VAL A 66 -15.45 -0.49 9.34
CA VAL A 66 -15.09 0.01 10.67
C VAL A 66 -14.48 1.40 10.55
N THR A 67 -15.08 2.37 11.23
CA THR A 67 -14.64 3.78 11.23
C THR A 67 -14.29 4.28 12.64
N LYS A 68 -13.89 3.39 13.54
CA LYS A 68 -13.50 3.73 14.90
C LYS A 68 -12.26 4.62 14.92
N ARG A 69 -12.20 5.54 15.89
CA ARG A 69 -11.01 6.34 16.17
C ARG A 69 -9.80 5.40 16.39
N TRP A 70 -8.67 5.72 15.78
CA TRP A 70 -7.41 4.97 15.82
C TRP A 70 -7.38 3.65 15.01
N ALA A 71 -8.51 3.13 14.54
CA ALA A 71 -8.52 1.89 13.75
C ALA A 71 -7.72 2.05 12.44
N ASN A 72 -7.71 3.25 11.84
CA ASN A 72 -7.02 3.55 10.58
C ASN A 72 -5.52 3.87 10.73
N ASN A 73 -4.96 3.82 11.95
CA ASN A 73 -3.57 4.22 12.21
C ASN A 73 -2.55 3.43 11.37
N ARG A 74 -2.80 2.15 11.11
CA ARG A 74 -1.90 1.32 10.28
C ARG A 74 -1.80 1.84 8.85
N ALA A 75 -2.94 2.14 8.24
CA ALA A 75 -2.97 2.72 6.90
C ALA A 75 -2.31 4.11 6.87
N GLU A 76 -2.56 4.95 7.88
CA GLU A 76 -1.92 6.25 8.01
C GLU A 76 -0.41 6.13 8.19
N ASN A 77 0.05 5.22 9.04
CA ASN A 77 1.47 4.97 9.25
C ASN A 77 2.18 4.49 7.97
N SER A 78 1.52 3.68 7.15
CA SER A 78 2.08 3.25 5.85
C SER A 78 2.24 4.40 4.86
N HIS A 79 1.45 5.46 5.00
CA HIS A 79 1.54 6.66 4.16
C HIS A 79 2.73 7.56 4.51
N LEU A 80 3.20 7.56 5.76
CA LEU A 80 4.23 8.49 6.22
C LEU A 80 5.57 8.33 5.48
N PRO A 81 6.16 7.12 5.35
CA PRO A 81 7.40 6.92 4.61
C PRO A 81 7.27 7.32 3.14
N PHE A 82 6.13 6.97 2.51
CA PHE A 82 5.83 7.34 1.14
C PHE A 82 5.80 8.86 0.96
N ARG A 83 5.05 9.57 1.82
CA ARG A 83 4.93 11.03 1.75
C ARG A 83 6.23 11.77 1.99
N ARG A 84 7.09 11.25 2.86
CA ARG A 84 8.44 11.81 3.08
C ARG A 84 9.27 11.75 1.80
N ARG A 85 9.28 10.61 1.11
CA ARG A 85 10.01 10.42 -0.15
C ARG A 85 9.41 11.24 -1.29
N GLU A 86 8.09 11.26 -1.41
CA GLU A 86 7.39 12.10 -2.40
C GLU A 86 7.75 13.58 -2.27
N ARG A 87 7.84 14.09 -1.03
CA ARG A 87 8.23 15.47 -0.77
C ARG A 87 9.69 15.73 -1.13
N ALA A 88 10.60 14.83 -0.77
CA ALA A 88 12.02 14.93 -1.10
C ALA A 88 12.27 14.94 -2.63
N MET A 89 11.38 14.29 -3.40
CA MET A 89 11.42 14.27 -4.86
C MET A 89 10.61 15.41 -5.52
N LEU A 90 10.28 16.47 -4.78
CA LEU A 90 9.50 17.64 -5.24
C LEU A 90 8.11 17.30 -5.79
N ARG A 91 7.54 16.19 -5.36
CA ARG A 91 6.26 15.64 -5.78
C ARG A 91 6.20 15.21 -7.26
N PHE A 92 5.20 14.43 -7.59
CA PHE A 92 4.99 13.95 -8.97
C PHE A 92 4.04 14.86 -9.73
N ARG A 93 4.39 15.18 -10.98
CA ARG A 93 3.53 15.94 -11.89
C ARG A 93 2.59 15.05 -12.69
N ARG A 94 2.98 13.79 -12.95
CA ARG A 94 2.22 12.82 -13.75
C ARG A 94 1.69 11.68 -12.88
N MET A 95 0.47 11.23 -13.17
CA MET A 95 -0.20 10.13 -12.47
C MET A 95 0.55 8.82 -12.64
N ASP A 96 1.01 8.52 -13.86
CA ASP A 96 1.73 7.28 -14.17
C ASP A 96 3.03 7.18 -13.37
N SER A 97 3.77 8.28 -13.27
CA SER A 97 4.99 8.34 -12.47
C SER A 97 4.71 8.14 -10.98
N LEU A 98 3.64 8.74 -10.47
CA LEU A 98 3.20 8.53 -9.09
C LEU A 98 2.81 7.07 -8.85
N GLN A 99 2.05 6.46 -9.78
CA GLN A 99 1.60 5.07 -9.66
C GLN A 99 2.78 4.09 -9.71
N LYS A 100 3.72 4.27 -10.65
CA LYS A 100 4.94 3.46 -10.73
C LYS A 100 5.77 3.56 -9.44
N PHE A 101 5.99 4.77 -8.97
CA PHE A 101 6.71 4.98 -7.72
C PHE A 101 6.00 4.33 -6.52
N ALA A 102 4.67 4.47 -6.43
CA ALA A 102 3.87 3.87 -5.37
C ALA A 102 4.00 2.34 -5.34
N SER A 103 3.96 1.70 -6.50
CA SER A 103 4.11 0.23 -6.61
C SER A 103 5.50 -0.23 -6.17
N ILE A 104 6.55 0.44 -6.61
CA ILE A 104 7.94 0.13 -6.22
C ILE A 104 8.13 0.38 -4.72
N HIS A 105 7.62 1.50 -4.21
CA HIS A 105 7.72 1.84 -2.80
C HIS A 105 6.99 0.82 -1.91
N ALA A 106 5.82 0.34 -2.33
CA ALA A 106 5.07 -0.70 -1.61
C ALA A 106 5.89 -2.00 -1.53
N SER A 107 6.46 -2.46 -2.64
CA SER A 107 7.32 -3.65 -2.65
C SER A 107 8.53 -3.51 -1.75
N PHE A 108 9.22 -2.36 -1.80
CA PHE A 108 10.34 -2.07 -0.91
C PHE A 108 9.91 -2.01 0.56
N HIS A 109 8.78 -1.35 0.84
CA HIS A 109 8.25 -1.24 2.20
C HIS A 109 7.95 -2.61 2.78
N ASN A 110 7.25 -3.48 2.04
CA ASN A 110 6.92 -4.82 2.50
C ASN A 110 8.16 -5.69 2.76
N LEU A 111 9.20 -5.55 1.93
CA LEU A 111 10.45 -6.30 2.13
C LEU A 111 11.23 -5.87 3.39
N PHE A 112 11.26 -4.57 3.69
CA PHE A 112 12.17 -4.03 4.71
C PHE A 112 11.47 -3.55 5.98
N ASN A 113 10.15 -3.43 5.98
CA ASN A 113 9.38 -2.93 7.12
C ASN A 113 8.74 -4.06 7.93
N SER A 114 9.49 -5.14 8.21
CA SER A 114 9.05 -6.14 9.16
C SER A 114 8.83 -5.48 10.54
N GLN A 115 7.70 -5.81 11.20
CA GLN A 115 7.37 -5.20 12.49
C GLN A 115 8.38 -5.64 13.55
N ARG A 116 9.26 -4.72 13.93
CA ARG A 116 10.29 -4.95 14.94
C ARG A 116 9.73 -5.38 16.30
N SER A 117 8.50 -4.97 16.61
CA SER A 117 7.80 -5.34 17.85
C SER A 117 7.38 -6.80 17.94
N LEU A 118 7.26 -7.49 16.79
CA LEU A 118 6.85 -8.89 16.70
C LEU A 118 8.02 -9.86 16.53
N SER A 119 9.26 -9.34 16.42
CA SER A 119 10.43 -10.15 16.11
C SER A 119 11.53 -9.94 17.15
N THR A 120 12.23 -11.01 17.50
CA THR A 120 13.47 -10.88 18.27
C THR A 120 14.53 -10.14 17.45
N ARG A 121 15.55 -9.58 18.11
CA ARG A 121 16.66 -8.90 17.42
C ARG A 121 17.36 -9.80 16.39
N GLY A 122 17.51 -11.09 16.72
CA GLY A 122 18.13 -12.07 15.83
C GLY A 122 17.27 -12.32 14.59
N THR A 123 15.97 -12.60 14.79
CA THR A 123 15.03 -12.82 13.70
C THR A 123 14.90 -11.60 12.80
N PHE A 124 14.86 -10.39 13.39
CA PHE A 124 14.81 -9.15 12.62
C PHE A 124 16.04 -8.96 11.71
N LYS A 125 17.25 -9.30 12.21
CA LYS A 125 18.46 -9.26 11.38
C LYS A 125 18.40 -10.27 10.23
N LEU A 126 18.01 -11.51 10.52
CA LEU A 126 17.88 -12.57 9.50
C LEU A 126 16.87 -12.17 8.40
N ASN A 127 15.71 -11.65 8.79
CA ASN A 127 14.69 -11.20 7.84
C ASN A 127 15.19 -10.04 6.96
N ARG A 128 15.94 -9.11 7.55
CA ARG A 128 16.55 -8.00 6.81
C ARG A 128 17.63 -8.49 5.82
N ASP A 129 18.44 -9.42 6.23
CA ASP A 129 19.50 -9.97 5.37
C ASP A 129 18.90 -10.79 4.22
N ALA A 130 17.84 -11.58 4.48
CA ALA A 130 17.07 -12.27 3.46
C ALA A 130 16.40 -11.28 2.48
N ALA A 131 15.81 -10.19 2.98
CA ALA A 131 15.24 -9.14 2.16
C ALA A 131 16.29 -8.45 1.27
N LEU A 132 17.50 -8.24 1.76
CA LEU A 132 18.60 -7.68 0.97
C LEU A 132 19.06 -8.63 -0.14
N ILE A 133 19.10 -9.93 0.14
CA ILE A 133 19.42 -10.95 -0.87
C ILE A 133 18.34 -10.95 -1.96
N GLY A 134 17.06 -11.01 -1.57
CA GLY A 134 15.93 -10.95 -2.51
C GLY A 134 15.94 -9.69 -3.35
N TRP A 135 16.21 -8.53 -2.75
CA TRP A 135 16.31 -7.27 -3.47
C TRP A 135 17.46 -7.27 -4.50
N ARG A 136 18.62 -7.76 -4.11
CA ARG A 136 19.78 -7.89 -5.02
C ARG A 136 19.48 -8.78 -6.21
N SER A 137 18.81 -9.92 -6.01
CA SER A 137 18.44 -10.83 -7.10
C SER A 137 17.47 -10.17 -8.10
N LEU A 138 16.49 -9.40 -7.60
CA LEU A 138 15.55 -8.63 -8.44
C LEU A 138 16.27 -7.57 -9.28
N VAL A 139 17.17 -6.81 -8.66
CA VAL A 139 17.94 -5.76 -9.36
C VAL A 139 18.87 -6.36 -10.41
N THR A 140 19.47 -7.52 -10.12
CA THR A 140 20.36 -8.22 -11.06
C THR A 140 19.57 -8.74 -12.26
N SER A 141 18.42 -9.39 -12.02
CA SER A 141 17.58 -9.90 -13.12
C SER A 141 17.06 -8.78 -14.04
N TRP A 142 16.74 -7.63 -13.48
CA TRP A 142 16.31 -6.46 -14.28
C TRP A 142 17.45 -5.89 -15.12
N LYS A 143 18.68 -5.91 -14.63
CA LYS A 143 19.85 -5.47 -15.37
C LYS A 143 20.11 -6.31 -16.62
N TYR A 144 19.90 -7.63 -16.54
CA TYR A 144 20.04 -8.52 -17.70
C TYR A 144 18.89 -8.38 -18.70
N ALA A 145 17.66 -8.19 -18.26
CA ALA A 145 16.51 -8.00 -19.13
C ALA A 145 16.57 -6.70 -19.97
N SER A 146 17.36 -5.71 -19.56
CA SER A 146 17.53 -4.45 -20.29
C SER A 146 18.58 -4.51 -21.40
N TYR A 147 19.31 -5.61 -21.56
CA TYR A 147 20.32 -5.80 -22.62
C TYR A 147 19.82 -6.65 -23.80
N GLU A 148 18.58 -7.18 -23.74
CA GLU A 148 17.98 -8.01 -24.80
C GLU A 148 17.07 -7.24 -25.77
N HIS A 149 17.15 -5.90 -25.78
CA HIS A 149 16.38 -5.07 -26.75
C HIS A 149 17.28 -4.09 -27.47
#